data_159f0ff100b971d636c0b10b6e1fa2ba
#
_entry.id   159f0ff100b971d636c0b10b6e1fa2ba
#
_cell.length_a   1.000
_cell.length_b   1.000
_cell.length_c   1.000
_cell.angle_alpha   90.00
_cell.angle_beta   90.00
_cell.angle_gamma   90.00
#
_symmetry.space_group_name_H-M   'P 1'
#
loop_
_entity.id
_entity.type
_entity.pdbx_description
1 polymer ?
#
loop_
_entity_poly.entity_id
_entity_poly.type
_entity_poly.pdbx_seq_one_letter_code
_entity_poly.pdbx_strand_id
1 'polypeptide(L)'
;HYATHYPEEARNHSMYNTPPVFPIFVMYQTLKWVKELGGVEVMYKMNKEKAELLYNEIDRNSMFVGTAAKEDRSLMNVCFVMAPGKEEFEKEFMEFAKEKGMVGIKGHRSVGGFRASIYNACPKESVEALVACMQEFEALHK
;
A
#
# COMPACT_ATOMS: atom_id res chain seq x y z
N HIS A 1 17.00 -16.24 -18.83
CA HIS A 1 18.43 -16.43 -19.20
C HIS A 1 18.74 -17.90 -19.31
N TYR A 2 18.60 -18.69 -18.24
CA TYR A 2 18.82 -20.15 -18.26
C TYR A 2 17.91 -20.89 -19.26
N ALA A 3 16.67 -20.49 -19.37
CA ALA A 3 15.70 -21.14 -20.24
C ALA A 3 16.01 -21.01 -21.73
N THR A 4 16.79 -19.99 -22.12
CA THR A 4 17.05 -19.69 -23.54
C THR A 4 18.48 -19.92 -23.99
N HIS A 5 19.43 -19.96 -23.06
CA HIS A 5 20.88 -19.96 -23.38
C HIS A 5 21.57 -21.29 -23.10
N TYR A 6 20.95 -22.21 -22.35
CA TYR A 6 21.52 -23.49 -22.01
C TYR A 6 20.70 -24.66 -22.54
N PRO A 7 21.32 -25.70 -23.10
CA PRO A 7 20.64 -26.95 -23.41
C PRO A 7 19.97 -27.53 -22.17
N GLU A 8 18.93 -28.34 -22.37
CA GLU A 8 18.15 -28.89 -21.26
C GLU A 8 19.00 -29.74 -20.31
N GLU A 9 19.93 -30.49 -20.85
CA GLU A 9 20.89 -31.32 -20.11
C GLU A 9 21.81 -30.48 -19.20
N ALA A 10 22.13 -29.24 -19.61
CA ALA A 10 22.98 -28.33 -18.87
C ALA A 10 22.24 -27.49 -17.85
N ARG A 11 20.91 -27.47 -17.86
CA ARG A 11 20.08 -26.67 -16.93
C ARG A 11 20.03 -27.26 -15.53
N ASN A 12 20.42 -28.54 -15.38
CA ASN A 12 20.48 -29.23 -14.10
C ASN A 12 19.25 -29.00 -13.22
N HIS A 13 18.06 -29.12 -13.81
CA HIS A 13 16.78 -28.89 -13.12
C HIS A 13 16.72 -27.54 -12.37
N SER A 14 17.21 -26.48 -13.00
CA SER A 14 17.33 -25.12 -12.42
C SER A 14 18.36 -24.96 -11.30
N MET A 15 19.25 -25.93 -11.12
CA MET A 15 20.29 -25.92 -10.10
C MET A 15 21.71 -25.72 -10.66
N TYR A 16 21.82 -25.01 -11.78
CA TYR A 16 23.14 -24.68 -12.35
C TYR A 16 24.01 -23.88 -11.36
N ASN A 17 23.40 -22.94 -10.65
CA ASN A 17 23.98 -22.28 -9.48
C ASN A 17 23.24 -22.70 -8.22
N THR A 18 23.85 -22.49 -7.06
CA THR A 18 23.19 -22.72 -5.77
C THR A 18 21.87 -21.95 -5.71
N PRO A 19 20.72 -22.61 -5.53
CA PRO A 19 19.44 -21.93 -5.49
C PRO A 19 19.31 -21.04 -4.23
N PRO A 20 18.59 -19.91 -4.32
CA PRO A 20 18.32 -19.03 -3.19
C PRO A 20 17.26 -19.65 -2.27
N VAL A 21 17.64 -20.65 -1.50
CA VAL A 21 16.74 -21.52 -0.72
C VAL A 21 15.86 -20.72 0.24
N PHE A 22 16.44 -19.77 0.97
CA PHE A 22 15.70 -18.97 1.94
C PHE A 22 14.59 -18.09 1.30
N PRO A 23 14.87 -17.31 0.25
CA PRO A 23 13.79 -16.60 -0.48
C PRO A 23 12.72 -17.53 -1.06
N ILE A 24 13.08 -18.71 -1.56
CA ILE A 24 12.11 -19.71 -2.05
C ILE A 24 11.23 -20.20 -0.91
N PHE A 25 11.80 -20.48 0.25
CA PHE A 25 11.06 -20.90 1.43
C PHE A 25 10.08 -19.80 1.90
N VAL A 26 10.53 -18.55 1.97
CA VAL A 26 9.66 -17.41 2.34
C VAL A 26 8.52 -17.24 1.35
N MET A 27 8.82 -17.31 0.05
CA MET A 27 7.79 -17.27 -1.00
C MET A 27 6.78 -18.40 -0.85
N TYR A 28 7.23 -19.62 -0.58
CA TYR A 28 6.35 -20.76 -0.32
C TYR A 28 5.41 -20.51 0.86
N GLN A 29 5.91 -19.99 2.00
CA GLN A 29 5.08 -19.67 3.15
C GLN A 29 4.06 -18.58 2.82
N THR A 30 4.46 -17.55 2.07
CA THR A 30 3.55 -16.47 1.64
C THR A 30 2.44 -17.00 0.72
N LEU A 31 2.78 -17.85 -0.23
CA LEU A 31 1.77 -18.45 -1.14
C LEU A 31 0.84 -19.41 -0.40
N LYS A 32 1.36 -20.14 0.60
CA LYS A 32 0.55 -20.99 1.46
C LYS A 32 -0.47 -20.15 2.25
N TRP A 33 -0.02 -19.06 2.85
CA TRP A 33 -0.90 -18.11 3.55
C TRP A 33 -1.98 -17.54 2.62
N VAL A 34 -1.63 -17.09 1.40
CA VAL A 34 -2.62 -16.61 0.41
C VAL A 34 -3.65 -17.69 0.08
N LYS A 35 -3.20 -18.93 -0.10
CA LYS A 35 -4.09 -20.07 -0.36
C LYS A 35 -5.04 -20.35 0.80
N GLU A 36 -4.55 -20.31 2.03
CA GLU A 36 -5.34 -20.52 3.27
C GLU A 36 -6.38 -19.41 3.47
N LEU A 37 -6.10 -18.18 3.04
CA LEU A 37 -7.08 -17.08 3.03
C LEU A 37 -8.20 -17.24 1.99
N GLY A 38 -8.09 -18.18 1.06
CA GLY A 38 -9.06 -18.39 0.00
C GLY A 38 -8.58 -18.00 -1.41
N GLY A 39 -7.27 -17.73 -1.55
CA GLY A 39 -6.63 -17.48 -2.83
C GLY A 39 -6.65 -16.02 -3.28
N VAL A 40 -6.29 -15.82 -4.55
CA VAL A 40 -6.09 -14.48 -5.15
C VAL A 40 -7.38 -13.67 -5.20
N GLU A 41 -8.52 -14.29 -5.48
CA GLU A 41 -9.81 -13.62 -5.57
C GLU A 41 -10.23 -13.00 -4.22
N VAL A 42 -10.03 -13.74 -3.13
CA VAL A 42 -10.33 -13.24 -1.78
C VAL A 42 -9.37 -12.10 -1.42
N MET A 43 -8.07 -12.27 -1.71
CA MET A 43 -7.07 -11.23 -1.50
C MET A 43 -7.39 -9.95 -2.28
N TYR A 44 -7.80 -10.07 -3.55
CA TYR A 44 -8.21 -8.93 -4.38
C TYR A 44 -9.39 -8.19 -3.76
N LYS A 45 -10.43 -8.93 -3.32
CA LYS A 45 -11.60 -8.34 -2.66
C LYS A 45 -11.21 -7.58 -1.40
N MET A 46 -10.38 -8.16 -0.54
CA MET A 46 -9.87 -7.49 0.68
C MET A 46 -9.10 -6.21 0.35
N ASN A 47 -8.25 -6.24 -0.67
CA ASN A 47 -7.49 -5.07 -1.09
C ASN A 47 -8.39 -3.97 -1.67
N LYS A 48 -9.39 -4.37 -2.45
CA LYS A 48 -10.38 -3.44 -3.01
C LYS A 48 -11.16 -2.74 -1.88
N GLU A 49 -11.65 -3.48 -0.90
CA GLU A 49 -12.36 -2.91 0.27
C GLU A 49 -11.50 -1.90 1.04
N LYS A 50 -10.23 -2.21 1.27
CA LYS A 50 -9.29 -1.29 1.93
C LYS A 50 -9.07 -0.01 1.12
N ALA A 51 -8.85 -0.15 -0.17
CA ALA A 51 -8.61 0.98 -1.07
C ALA A 51 -9.85 1.86 -1.18
N GLU A 52 -11.03 1.28 -1.37
CA GLU A 52 -12.30 2.01 -1.43
C GLU A 52 -12.57 2.80 -0.14
N LEU A 53 -12.30 2.21 1.02
CA LEU A 53 -12.46 2.88 2.30
C LEU A 53 -11.62 4.17 2.37
N LEU A 54 -10.36 4.10 2.00
CA LEU A 54 -9.45 5.25 2.06
C LEU A 54 -9.73 6.28 0.96
N TYR A 55 -9.99 5.84 -0.28
CA TYR A 55 -10.31 6.76 -1.37
C TYR A 55 -11.64 7.47 -1.17
N ASN A 56 -12.65 6.81 -0.61
CA ASN A 56 -13.92 7.46 -0.28
C ASN A 56 -13.71 8.57 0.76
N GLU A 57 -12.83 8.35 1.73
CA GLU A 57 -12.48 9.38 2.70
C GLU A 57 -11.74 10.55 2.05
N ILE A 58 -10.72 10.28 1.21
CA ILE A 58 -9.99 11.33 0.49
C ILE A 58 -10.93 12.17 -0.38
N ASP A 59 -11.86 11.52 -1.11
CA ASP A 59 -12.79 12.20 -2.01
C ASP A 59 -13.86 13.03 -1.26
N ARG A 60 -14.17 12.66 0.00
CA ARG A 60 -15.12 13.36 0.86
C ARG A 60 -14.48 14.50 1.64
N ASN A 61 -13.26 14.31 2.09
CA ASN A 61 -12.57 15.15 3.06
C ASN A 61 -12.14 16.49 2.42
N SER A 62 -12.40 17.60 3.12
CA SER A 62 -12.08 18.94 2.61
C SER A 62 -10.60 19.32 2.74
N MET A 63 -9.81 18.53 3.51
CA MET A 63 -8.39 18.78 3.76
C MET A 63 -7.47 18.08 2.77
N PHE A 64 -7.95 17.05 2.07
CA PHE A 64 -7.11 16.18 1.24
C PHE A 64 -7.64 16.03 -0.18
N VAL A 65 -6.74 15.72 -1.12
CA VAL A 65 -7.08 15.39 -2.51
C VAL A 65 -6.18 14.26 -3.03
N GLY A 66 -6.76 13.32 -3.77
CA GLY A 66 -6.03 12.24 -4.44
C GLY A 66 -5.21 12.76 -5.62
N THR A 67 -4.03 12.20 -5.83
CA THR A 67 -3.11 12.61 -6.90
C THR A 67 -3.32 11.85 -8.21
N ALA A 68 -3.98 10.69 -8.18
CA ALA A 68 -4.26 9.85 -9.35
C ALA A 68 -5.71 10.04 -9.83
N ALA A 69 -5.92 10.02 -11.14
CA ALA A 69 -7.25 9.93 -11.73
C ALA A 69 -7.98 8.68 -11.20
N LYS A 70 -9.31 8.74 -11.11
CA LYS A 70 -10.09 7.69 -10.44
C LYS A 70 -9.90 6.31 -11.07
N GLU A 71 -9.79 6.27 -12.39
CA GLU A 71 -9.56 5.07 -13.20
C GLU A 71 -8.17 4.45 -13.02
N ASP A 72 -7.18 5.26 -12.60
CA ASP A 72 -5.77 4.86 -12.46
C ASP A 72 -5.35 4.64 -11.01
N ARG A 73 -6.30 4.61 -10.08
CA ARG A 73 -6.03 4.46 -8.65
C ARG A 73 -5.49 3.08 -8.30
N SER A 74 -4.34 3.07 -7.60
CA SER A 74 -3.75 1.84 -7.08
C SER A 74 -4.53 1.29 -5.89
N LEU A 75 -4.73 -0.03 -5.84
CA LEU A 75 -5.26 -0.72 -4.65
C LEU A 75 -4.22 -0.95 -3.56
N MET A 76 -2.93 -0.67 -3.84
CA MET A 76 -1.79 -0.98 -2.96
C MET A 76 -1.11 0.25 -2.37
N ASN A 77 -1.01 1.34 -3.15
CA ASN A 77 -0.39 2.59 -2.75
C ASN A 77 -1.36 3.73 -3.01
N VAL A 78 -1.98 4.22 -1.96
CA VAL A 78 -2.88 5.36 -2.04
C VAL A 78 -2.07 6.63 -1.81
N CYS A 79 -1.93 7.45 -2.86
CA CYS A 79 -1.22 8.73 -2.81
C CYS A 79 -2.21 9.88 -2.75
N PHE A 80 -1.96 10.82 -1.85
CA PHE A 80 -2.78 12.00 -1.66
C PHE A 80 -1.95 13.18 -1.15
N VAL A 81 -2.47 14.38 -1.26
CA VAL A 81 -1.83 15.61 -0.81
C VAL A 81 -2.85 16.47 -0.03
N MET A 82 -2.40 17.54 0.58
CA MET A 82 -3.32 18.54 1.12
C MET A 82 -4.13 19.16 -0.01
N ALA A 83 -5.39 19.50 0.26
CA ALA A 83 -6.23 20.21 -0.70
C ALA A 83 -5.65 21.61 -1.02
N PRO A 84 -5.94 22.17 -2.22
CA PRO A 84 -5.48 23.49 -2.59
C PRO A 84 -5.82 24.56 -1.55
N GLY A 85 -4.81 25.34 -1.13
CA GLY A 85 -4.94 26.34 -0.06
C GLY A 85 -4.85 25.80 1.34
N LYS A 86 -4.50 24.51 1.51
CA LYS A 86 -4.29 23.82 2.80
C LYS A 86 -2.87 23.26 2.94
N GLU A 87 -1.97 23.59 2.03
CA GLU A 87 -0.61 23.04 1.96
C GLU A 87 0.20 23.29 3.24
N GLU A 88 -0.09 24.37 3.94
CA GLU A 88 0.56 24.76 5.21
C GLU A 88 0.34 23.70 6.31
N PHE A 89 -0.75 22.94 6.26
CA PHE A 89 -1.09 21.90 7.24
C PHE A 89 -0.34 20.56 7.00
N GLU A 90 0.43 20.40 5.94
CA GLU A 90 1.12 19.13 5.62
C GLU A 90 1.99 18.64 6.78
N LYS A 91 2.78 19.52 7.37
CA LYS A 91 3.66 19.18 8.52
C LYS A 91 2.86 18.82 9.74
N GLU A 92 1.83 19.60 10.04
CA GLU A 92 0.96 19.39 11.20
C GLU A 92 0.24 18.05 11.11
N PHE A 93 -0.33 17.71 9.94
CA PHE A 93 -0.95 16.40 9.74
C PHE A 93 0.05 15.25 9.88
N MET A 94 1.29 15.41 9.40
CA MET A 94 2.36 14.41 9.58
C MET A 94 2.66 14.13 11.06
N GLU A 95 2.74 15.17 11.88
CA GLU A 95 2.97 15.05 13.32
C GLU A 95 1.75 14.45 14.02
N PHE A 96 0.56 14.93 13.72
CA PHE A 96 -0.70 14.43 14.24
C PHE A 96 -0.89 12.93 13.96
N ALA A 97 -0.66 12.49 12.74
CA ALA A 97 -0.74 11.09 12.36
C ALA A 97 0.34 10.24 13.08
N LYS A 98 1.54 10.78 13.24
CA LYS A 98 2.63 10.11 13.98
C LYS A 98 2.28 9.91 15.44
N GLU A 99 1.70 10.90 16.12
CA GLU A 99 1.23 10.78 17.50
C GLU A 99 0.18 9.69 17.69
N LYS A 100 -0.62 9.45 16.65
CA LYS A 100 -1.60 8.34 16.59
C LYS A 100 -0.99 7.00 16.16
N GLY A 101 0.34 6.91 16.08
CA GLY A 101 1.06 5.67 15.75
C GLY A 101 1.17 5.37 14.25
N MET A 102 0.79 6.30 13.37
CA MET A 102 0.86 6.12 11.92
C MET A 102 2.26 6.49 11.41
N VAL A 103 3.11 5.50 11.27
CA VAL A 103 4.49 5.67 10.83
C VAL A 103 4.59 5.41 9.32
N GLY A 104 5.35 6.26 8.61
CA GLY A 104 5.69 6.01 7.21
C GLY A 104 4.65 6.45 6.18
N ILE A 105 3.70 7.33 6.53
CA ILE A 105 2.71 7.89 5.58
C ILE A 105 3.29 9.00 4.69
N LYS A 106 4.54 9.44 4.92
CA LYS A 106 5.19 10.46 4.09
C LYS A 106 5.32 9.99 2.65
N GLY A 107 4.94 10.84 1.70
CA GLY A 107 5.05 10.58 0.28
C GLY A 107 6.49 10.46 -0.22
N HIS A 108 6.66 10.10 -1.48
CA HIS A 108 7.98 10.00 -2.07
C HIS A 108 8.65 11.38 -2.15
N ARG A 109 9.95 11.44 -1.84
CA ARG A 109 10.71 12.70 -1.77
C ARG A 109 10.66 13.57 -3.04
N SER A 110 10.40 12.97 -4.20
CA SER A 110 10.28 13.69 -5.48
C SER A 110 8.88 14.21 -5.76
N VAL A 111 7.85 13.73 -5.03
CA VAL A 111 6.44 14.08 -5.28
C VAL A 111 5.85 14.85 -4.11
N GLY A 112 6.34 14.59 -2.88
CA GLY A 112 5.78 15.16 -1.65
C GLY A 112 4.48 14.49 -1.20
N GLY A 113 3.73 15.17 -0.34
CA GLY A 113 2.46 14.72 0.17
C GLY A 113 2.52 13.43 0.99
N PHE A 114 1.51 12.60 0.85
CA PHE A 114 1.31 11.39 1.64
C PHE A 114 1.17 10.16 0.75
N ARG A 115 1.56 9.01 1.30
CA ARG A 115 1.39 7.71 0.68
C ARG A 115 1.06 6.66 1.74
N ALA A 116 -0.13 6.09 1.65
CA ALA A 116 -0.51 4.95 2.44
C ALA A 116 -0.20 3.66 1.68
N SER A 117 0.76 2.87 2.18
CA SER A 117 1.12 1.56 1.62
C SER A 117 0.26 0.48 2.27
N ILE A 118 -0.88 0.17 1.64
CA ILE A 118 -1.91 -0.74 2.15
C ILE A 118 -1.83 -2.14 1.50
N TYR A 119 -0.62 -2.70 1.45
CA TYR A 119 -0.36 -3.99 0.82
C TYR A 119 -1.20 -5.15 1.38
N ASN A 120 -1.06 -6.32 0.76
CA ASN A 120 -1.87 -7.52 1.09
C ASN A 120 -1.96 -7.82 2.59
N ALA A 121 -0.84 -7.74 3.31
CA ALA A 121 -0.77 -8.06 4.73
C ALA A 121 -1.15 -6.88 5.65
N CYS A 122 -1.44 -5.68 5.10
CA CYS A 122 -1.91 -4.56 5.90
C CYS A 122 -3.34 -4.83 6.38
N PRO A 123 -3.60 -4.85 7.71
CA PRO A 123 -4.94 -5.09 8.23
C PRO A 123 -5.90 -3.96 7.84
N LYS A 124 -7.18 -4.27 7.68
CA LYS A 124 -8.21 -3.28 7.38
C LYS A 124 -8.32 -2.23 8.49
N GLU A 125 -8.15 -2.64 9.72
CA GLU A 125 -8.19 -1.79 10.92
C GLU A 125 -7.13 -0.68 10.88
N SER A 126 -5.97 -0.93 10.25
CA SER A 126 -4.95 0.11 10.05
C SER A 126 -5.42 1.19 9.07
N VAL A 127 -6.19 0.81 8.06
CA VAL A 127 -6.79 1.75 7.11
C VAL A 127 -7.93 2.53 7.77
N GLU A 128 -8.76 1.86 8.56
CA GLU A 128 -9.83 2.50 9.36
C GLU A 128 -9.27 3.52 10.35
N ALA A 129 -8.15 3.20 11.00
CA ALA A 129 -7.46 4.13 11.89
C ALA A 129 -6.95 5.38 11.15
N LEU A 130 -6.41 5.21 9.92
CA LEU A 130 -5.99 6.36 9.11
C LEU A 130 -7.19 7.22 8.69
N VAL A 131 -8.29 6.60 8.28
CA VAL A 131 -9.53 7.30 7.95
C VAL A 131 -10.04 8.10 9.15
N ALA A 132 -10.11 7.51 10.34
CA ALA A 132 -10.51 8.20 11.57
C ALA A 132 -9.58 9.38 11.89
N CYS A 133 -8.27 9.21 11.72
CA CYS A 133 -7.27 10.26 11.89
C CYS A 133 -7.53 11.44 10.93
N MET A 134 -7.82 11.16 9.65
CA MET A 134 -8.12 12.19 8.65
C MET A 134 -9.41 12.95 8.99
N GLN A 135 -10.44 12.26 9.45
CA GLN A 135 -11.72 12.85 9.86
C GLN A 135 -11.54 13.76 11.08
N GLU A 136 -10.78 13.32 12.07
CA GLU A 136 -10.52 14.09 13.27
C GLU A 136 -9.70 15.35 12.93
N PHE A 137 -8.68 15.20 12.07
CA PHE A 137 -7.89 16.34 11.62
C PHE A 137 -8.74 17.37 10.85
N GLU A 138 -9.64 16.91 9.97
CA GLU A 138 -10.59 17.78 9.30
C GLU A 138 -11.50 18.53 10.30
N ALA A 139 -11.97 17.85 11.33
CA ALA A 139 -12.86 18.45 12.34
C ALA A 139 -12.16 19.56 13.15
N LEU A 140 -10.85 19.45 13.38
CA LEU A 140 -10.05 20.45 14.07
C LEU A 140 -9.76 21.71 13.24
N HIS A 141 -9.91 21.62 11.89
CA HIS A 141 -9.53 22.68 10.95
C HIS A 141 -10.71 23.16 10.07
N LYS A 142 -11.95 22.90 10.51
CA LYS A 142 -13.18 23.45 9.91
C LYS A 142 -13.50 24.85 10.37
#